data_eeb0012b9834eb60a4716c7d7c44543e
#
_entry.id   eeb0012b9834eb60a4716c7d7c44543e
#
_cell.length_a   1.000
_cell.length_b   1.000
_cell.length_c   1.000
_cell.angle_alpha   90.00
_cell.angle_beta   90.00
_cell.angle_gamma   90.00
#
_symmetry.space_group_name_H-M   'P 1'
#
loop_
_entity.id
_entity.type
_entity.pdbx_description
1 polymer ?
#
loop_
_entity_poly.entity_id
_entity_poly.type
_entity_poly.pdbx_seq_one_letter_code
_entity_poly.pdbx_strand_id
1 'polypeptide(L)'
;MGTHSKNMSKTNFLSNLILLAIFITVLTYSSTNPKFSLYLAICLPIILYLVHSLFSSHAQNYENTPPSPFALPIFGNWLQVGNDLNHRRLANLSKSYGPIFLLKLGVRNLVVVSNPQLACEVLHAQGVEFGSRPRNVVFDIFTGGGQDMVFTVYGDHWRKMRRIMTLPFFTNKVVNTYSNMWEDEMDKVVRDLKQNDNMIGIKAKTEGFVIRKRLQLMLYNIMYRMMFDEGFESMEDPKFMEATKFNSERSRLAQSFEYNYGDFIPLLRPFLRRYLSKCRDLQQRRLAFFNNYYVEKRRKIMAANGENHNISCAIDYIIDAENRGEISKDNVLYIVENINVAAIETTLWSMEWAIAELVNHPKIQQKIRQEIATVLNGKPVTEANLEQLPYLQATVKETLRLHTPIPLLVPHMNLEEAKLGGYTIPRESKVVVNAWWLANNPEWWKNPEEFRPERFIEEEGSTDATVGGGKVDYRFLPFGVGRRSCPGIILAMPILGLIISKLVTNFEMKPPPGEEKIDVSEEGGQFSLHIAKHSTVLFSPI
;
A
#
# COMPACT_ATOMS: atom_id res chain seq x y z
N MET A 1 -9.20 44.91 -0.28
CA MET A 1 -8.41 45.19 0.93
C MET A 1 -9.30 45.31 2.17
N GLY A 2 -10.19 44.39 2.48
CA GLY A 2 -11.15 44.57 3.57
C GLY A 2 -11.55 43.31 4.35
N THR A 3 -11.15 42.12 3.91
CA THR A 3 -11.60 40.84 4.51
C THR A 3 -10.53 40.11 5.35
N HIS A 4 -9.24 40.40 5.17
CA HIS A 4 -8.15 39.74 5.90
C HIS A 4 -7.99 40.23 7.36
N SER A 5 -8.37 41.48 7.66
CA SER A 5 -8.27 42.04 9.04
C SER A 5 -9.30 41.47 10.00
N LYS A 6 -10.47 41.02 9.52
CA LYS A 6 -11.55 40.49 10.38
C LYS A 6 -11.33 39.05 10.85
N ASN A 7 -10.59 38.22 10.12
CA ASN A 7 -10.34 36.82 10.55
C ASN A 7 -9.21 36.72 11.60
N MET A 8 -8.19 37.57 11.53
CA MET A 8 -7.13 37.61 12.54
C MET A 8 -7.65 38.08 13.90
N SER A 9 -8.64 38.96 13.92
CA SER A 9 -9.28 39.46 15.16
C SER A 9 -10.16 38.40 15.85
N LYS A 10 -10.82 37.51 15.08
CA LYS A 10 -11.67 36.45 15.63
C LYS A 10 -10.88 35.28 16.25
N THR A 11 -9.74 34.89 15.66
CA THR A 11 -8.85 33.88 16.26
C THR A 11 -8.19 34.36 17.54
N ASN A 12 -7.75 35.61 17.59
CA ASN A 12 -7.22 36.21 18.82
C ASN A 12 -8.30 36.37 19.90
N PHE A 13 -9.54 36.69 19.50
CA PHE A 13 -10.65 36.84 20.45
C PHE A 13 -11.04 35.49 21.08
N LEU A 14 -11.14 34.41 20.29
CA LEU A 14 -11.48 33.07 20.79
C LEU A 14 -10.38 32.48 21.68
N SER A 15 -9.10 32.68 21.33
CA SER A 15 -7.98 32.25 22.15
C SER A 15 -7.94 33.01 23.50
N ASN A 16 -8.23 34.30 23.47
CA ASN A 16 -8.33 35.10 24.69
C ASN A 16 -9.53 34.71 25.58
N LEU A 17 -10.65 34.30 24.99
CA LEU A 17 -11.82 33.82 25.73
C LEU A 17 -11.54 32.46 26.40
N ILE A 18 -10.85 31.56 25.72
CA ILE A 18 -10.42 30.25 26.26
C ILE A 18 -9.39 30.48 27.40
N LEU A 19 -8.43 31.35 27.19
CA LEU A 19 -7.45 31.72 28.22
C LEU A 19 -8.15 32.37 29.46
N LEU A 20 -9.16 33.20 29.25
CA LEU A 20 -9.94 33.81 30.31
C LEU A 20 -10.79 32.77 31.06
N ALA A 21 -11.42 31.83 30.36
CA ALA A 21 -12.19 30.76 30.98
C ALA A 21 -11.30 29.81 31.81
N ILE A 22 -10.11 29.43 31.28
CA ILE A 22 -9.11 28.66 32.02
C ILE A 22 -8.61 29.44 33.23
N PHE A 23 -8.34 30.72 33.08
CA PHE A 23 -7.90 31.61 34.18
C PHE A 23 -8.96 31.76 35.28
N ILE A 24 -10.24 31.90 34.92
CA ILE A 24 -11.36 31.95 35.87
C ILE A 24 -11.53 30.61 36.59
N THR A 25 -11.42 29.49 35.89
CA THR A 25 -11.49 28.13 36.48
C THR A 25 -10.34 27.89 37.44
N VAL A 26 -9.15 28.36 37.11
CA VAL A 26 -7.95 28.29 37.96
C VAL A 26 -8.11 29.16 39.19
N LEU A 27 -8.66 30.38 39.06
CA LEU A 27 -8.91 31.27 40.18
C LEU A 27 -9.97 30.73 41.15
N THR A 28 -11.05 30.14 40.65
CA THR A 28 -12.12 29.56 41.47
C THR A 28 -11.67 28.30 42.20
N TYR A 29 -10.80 27.47 41.61
CA TYR A 29 -10.25 26.27 42.25
C TYR A 29 -9.07 26.57 43.19
N SER A 30 -8.34 27.68 42.96
CA SER A 30 -7.20 28.08 43.77
C SER A 30 -7.60 28.60 45.16
N SER A 31 -8.85 29.03 45.31
CA SER A 31 -9.38 29.44 46.61
C SER A 31 -9.53 28.27 47.60
N THR A 32 -9.56 27.03 47.13
CA THR A 32 -9.79 25.81 47.94
C THR A 32 -8.54 24.97 48.21
N ASN A 33 -7.42 25.19 47.49
CA ASN A 33 -6.22 24.39 47.69
C ASN A 33 -4.91 25.11 47.26
N PRO A 34 -4.24 25.85 48.19
CA PRO A 34 -3.13 26.74 47.85
C PRO A 34 -1.89 26.06 47.28
N LYS A 35 -1.64 24.79 47.59
CA LYS A 35 -0.51 24.04 47.02
C LYS A 35 -0.75 23.66 45.56
N PHE A 36 -1.97 23.27 45.20
CA PHE A 36 -2.34 22.94 43.83
C PHE A 36 -2.34 24.18 42.94
N SER A 37 -2.80 25.29 43.48
CA SER A 37 -2.76 26.59 42.83
C SER A 37 -1.35 27.05 42.44
N LEU A 38 -0.38 26.84 43.33
CA LEU A 38 1.02 27.22 43.09
C LEU A 38 1.63 26.34 41.96
N TYR A 39 1.37 25.04 41.97
CA TYR A 39 1.82 24.14 40.87
C TYR A 39 1.17 24.50 39.53
N LEU A 40 -0.11 24.78 39.51
CA LEU A 40 -0.82 25.16 38.30
C LEU A 40 -0.36 26.51 37.77
N ALA A 41 -0.13 27.49 38.64
CA ALA A 41 0.37 28.82 38.29
C ALA A 41 1.80 28.79 37.71
N ILE A 42 2.62 27.82 38.09
CA ILE A 42 3.97 27.63 37.55
C ILE A 42 3.95 26.78 36.29
N CYS A 43 3.21 25.67 36.30
CA CYS A 43 3.22 24.72 35.20
C CYS A 43 2.41 25.18 33.97
N LEU A 44 1.27 25.89 34.19
CA LEU A 44 0.41 26.31 33.08
C LEU A 44 1.06 27.34 32.16
N PRO A 45 1.75 28.40 32.62
CA PRO A 45 2.50 29.31 31.76
C PRO A 45 3.64 28.60 31.01
N ILE A 46 4.33 27.68 31.68
CA ILE A 46 5.41 26.88 31.04
C ILE A 46 4.83 25.98 29.95
N ILE A 47 3.72 25.30 30.21
CA ILE A 47 3.03 24.48 29.23
C ILE A 47 2.52 25.33 28.07
N LEU A 48 1.89 26.47 28.35
CA LEU A 48 1.40 27.40 27.33
C LEU A 48 2.55 28.01 26.53
N TYR A 49 3.67 28.34 27.16
CA TYR A 49 4.88 28.82 26.47
C TYR A 49 5.50 27.73 25.60
N LEU A 50 5.62 26.49 26.08
CA LEU A 50 6.12 25.35 25.32
C LEU A 50 5.19 25.04 24.16
N VAL A 51 3.89 25.05 24.38
CA VAL A 51 2.87 24.88 23.34
C VAL A 51 2.98 26.01 22.31
N HIS A 52 3.01 27.25 22.74
CA HIS A 52 3.18 28.41 21.85
C HIS A 52 4.50 28.35 21.09
N SER A 53 5.62 28.01 21.74
CA SER A 53 6.93 27.86 21.11
C SER A 53 6.94 26.74 20.08
N LEU A 54 6.32 25.60 20.37
CA LEU A 54 6.17 24.48 19.42
C LEU A 54 5.30 24.85 18.21
N PHE A 55 4.27 25.69 18.41
CA PHE A 55 3.40 26.13 17.32
C PHE A 55 3.98 27.33 16.55
N SER A 56 4.69 28.24 17.22
CA SER A 56 5.32 29.40 16.57
C SER A 56 6.53 29.01 15.72
N SER A 57 7.29 28.00 16.13
CA SER A 57 8.45 27.54 15.37
C SER A 57 8.08 26.81 14.06
N HIS A 58 6.81 26.39 13.91
CA HIS A 58 6.29 25.72 12.70
C HIS A 58 5.27 26.58 11.93
N ALA A 59 4.89 27.75 12.43
CA ALA A 59 4.02 28.68 11.73
C ALA A 59 4.85 29.62 10.83
N GLN A 60 5.54 29.07 9.83
CA GLN A 60 5.81 29.86 8.63
C GLN A 60 4.45 30.18 8.02
N ASN A 61 4.05 31.44 8.03
CA ASN A 61 2.86 31.94 7.32
C ASN A 61 3.13 31.83 5.82
N TYR A 62 2.85 30.67 5.25
CA TYR A 62 2.88 30.49 3.79
C TYR A 62 1.69 31.25 3.20
N GLU A 63 1.96 32.15 2.30
CA GLU A 63 0.92 32.78 1.49
C GLU A 63 0.30 31.76 0.54
N ASN A 64 -1.02 31.82 0.35
CA ASN A 64 -1.74 30.98 -0.62
C ASN A 64 -1.58 29.47 -0.43
N THR A 65 -1.83 28.95 0.80
CA THR A 65 -1.91 27.50 1.04
C THR A 65 -3.25 26.92 0.58
N PRO A 66 -3.34 25.59 0.29
CA PRO A 66 -4.61 24.95 -0.05
C PRO A 66 -5.70 25.18 1.00
N PRO A 67 -7.00 25.15 0.62
CA PRO A 67 -8.11 25.21 1.57
C PRO A 67 -7.98 24.20 2.69
N SER A 68 -8.37 24.55 3.90
CA SER A 68 -8.23 23.71 5.09
C SER A 68 -9.46 23.82 5.98
N PRO A 69 -9.94 22.72 6.57
CA PRO A 69 -10.89 22.77 7.66
C PRO A 69 -10.28 23.51 8.87
N PHE A 70 -11.14 23.98 9.76
CA PHE A 70 -10.68 24.54 11.03
C PHE A 70 -9.88 23.49 11.81
N ALA A 71 -8.64 23.81 12.15
CA ALA A 71 -7.74 22.95 12.88
C ALA A 71 -7.76 23.26 14.37
N LEU A 72 -7.98 22.25 15.21
CA LEU A 72 -7.93 22.40 16.68
C LEU A 72 -6.47 22.61 17.15
N PRO A 73 -6.23 23.38 18.21
CA PRO A 73 -4.91 23.46 18.83
C PRO A 73 -4.40 22.06 19.20
N ILE A 74 -3.10 21.80 19.03
CA ILE A 74 -2.39 20.53 19.32
C ILE A 74 -2.80 19.39 18.40
N PHE A 75 -4.08 19.08 18.23
CA PHE A 75 -4.59 17.95 17.48
C PHE A 75 -4.75 18.25 15.99
N GLY A 76 -4.90 19.53 15.63
CA GLY A 76 -5.19 19.91 14.27
C GLY A 76 -6.55 19.36 13.80
N ASN A 77 -6.55 18.72 12.63
CA ASN A 77 -7.71 18.07 12.04
C ASN A 77 -7.80 16.57 12.36
N TRP A 78 -6.95 16.06 13.25
CA TRP A 78 -6.89 14.62 13.52
C TRP A 78 -8.24 14.04 13.99
N LEU A 79 -8.94 14.73 14.90
CA LEU A 79 -10.26 14.28 15.35
C LEU A 79 -11.33 14.29 14.23
N GLN A 80 -11.14 15.09 13.18
CA GLN A 80 -12.03 15.14 12.02
C GLN A 80 -11.77 14.00 11.02
N VAL A 81 -10.52 13.57 10.90
CA VAL A 81 -10.09 12.53 9.96
C VAL A 81 -10.17 11.15 10.59
N GLY A 82 -9.99 11.05 11.91
CA GLY A 82 -9.90 9.79 12.64
C GLY A 82 -8.50 9.17 12.52
N ASN A 83 -8.34 7.95 13.05
CA ASN A 83 -7.05 7.27 13.09
C ASN A 83 -6.65 6.69 11.74
N ASP A 84 -7.61 6.38 10.86
CA ASP A 84 -7.37 5.53 9.69
C ASP A 84 -7.05 6.29 8.41
N LEU A 85 -7.07 7.63 8.41
CA LEU A 85 -6.91 8.43 7.18
C LEU A 85 -7.69 7.80 6.01
N ASN A 86 -8.94 7.45 6.29
CA ASN A 86 -9.76 6.64 5.42
C ASN A 86 -9.98 7.35 4.08
N HIS A 87 -9.69 6.68 2.98
CA HIS A 87 -9.80 7.19 1.62
C HIS A 87 -11.20 7.73 1.29
N ARG A 88 -12.27 7.07 1.82
CA ARG A 88 -13.68 7.50 1.64
C ARG A 88 -13.97 8.81 2.37
N ARG A 89 -13.42 8.97 3.59
CA ARG A 89 -13.58 10.22 4.34
C ARG A 89 -12.83 11.37 3.68
N LEU A 90 -11.62 11.12 3.18
CA LEU A 90 -10.86 12.11 2.41
C LEU A 90 -11.57 12.48 1.10
N ALA A 91 -12.22 11.53 0.41
CA ALA A 91 -13.07 11.80 -0.75
C ALA A 91 -14.28 12.68 -0.38
N ASN A 92 -14.92 12.45 0.77
CA ASN A 92 -16.00 13.32 1.23
C ASN A 92 -15.52 14.73 1.59
N LEU A 93 -14.34 14.86 2.18
CA LEU A 93 -13.74 16.17 2.45
C LEU A 93 -13.41 16.94 1.16
N SER A 94 -12.99 16.23 0.09
CA SER A 94 -12.71 16.88 -1.19
C SER A 94 -13.95 17.52 -1.83
N LYS A 95 -15.15 16.99 -1.56
CA LYS A 95 -16.41 17.62 -2.01
C LYS A 95 -16.66 18.98 -1.35
N SER A 96 -16.15 19.19 -0.13
CA SER A 96 -16.35 20.43 0.63
C SER A 96 -15.20 21.43 0.47
N TYR A 97 -13.96 20.95 0.34
CA TYR A 97 -12.76 21.80 0.32
C TYR A 97 -12.09 21.86 -1.05
N GLY A 98 -12.61 21.14 -2.04
CA GLY A 98 -12.09 21.10 -3.39
C GLY A 98 -11.09 19.97 -3.65
N PRO A 99 -10.57 19.87 -4.89
CA PRO A 99 -9.74 18.75 -5.36
C PRO A 99 -8.35 18.70 -4.74
N ILE A 100 -7.93 19.76 -4.06
CA ILE A 100 -6.72 19.84 -3.24
C ILE A 100 -7.04 20.57 -1.93
N PHE A 101 -6.67 19.98 -0.81
CA PHE A 101 -6.85 20.60 0.49
C PHE A 101 -5.75 20.18 1.48
N LEU A 102 -5.55 20.99 2.51
CA LEU A 102 -4.53 20.80 3.54
C LEU A 102 -5.19 20.42 4.87
N LEU A 103 -4.70 19.35 5.48
CA LEU A 103 -5.03 18.96 6.85
C LEU A 103 -3.80 19.14 7.75
N LYS A 104 -4.03 19.63 8.96
CA LYS A 104 -3.03 19.69 10.00
C LYS A 104 -3.23 18.51 10.95
N LEU A 105 -2.29 17.59 11.01
CA LEU A 105 -2.35 16.40 11.87
C LEU A 105 -1.30 16.56 12.98
N GLY A 106 -1.68 17.21 14.09
CA GLY A 106 -0.74 17.65 15.10
C GLY A 106 0.31 18.59 14.49
N VAL A 107 1.59 18.19 14.54
CA VAL A 107 2.71 18.97 13.97
C VAL A 107 2.96 18.68 12.48
N ARG A 108 2.20 17.77 11.85
CA ARG A 108 2.41 17.35 10.46
C ARG A 108 1.37 17.92 9.52
N ASN A 109 1.80 18.34 8.35
CA ASN A 109 0.93 18.73 7.25
C ASN A 109 0.60 17.51 6.38
N LEU A 110 -0.66 17.38 5.99
CA LEU A 110 -1.13 16.40 5.00
C LEU A 110 -1.88 17.13 3.90
N VAL A 111 -1.34 17.09 2.70
CA VAL A 111 -2.01 17.56 1.48
C VAL A 111 -2.69 16.39 0.80
N VAL A 112 -3.97 16.54 0.51
CA VAL A 112 -4.78 15.52 -0.16
C VAL A 112 -5.10 15.99 -1.57
N VAL A 113 -4.82 15.13 -2.55
CA VAL A 113 -5.08 15.36 -3.98
C VAL A 113 -6.14 14.38 -4.46
N SER A 114 -7.20 14.90 -5.07
CA SER A 114 -8.38 14.13 -5.48
C SER A 114 -8.84 14.47 -6.91
N ASN A 115 -7.91 14.88 -7.78
CA ASN A 115 -8.18 15.26 -9.17
C ASN A 115 -7.07 14.71 -10.09
N PRO A 116 -7.40 14.22 -11.33
CA PRO A 116 -6.44 13.61 -12.24
C PRO A 116 -5.31 14.56 -12.67
N GLN A 117 -5.61 15.83 -12.92
CA GLN A 117 -4.62 16.82 -13.35
C GLN A 117 -3.59 17.10 -12.24
N LEU A 118 -4.07 17.26 -11.00
CA LEU A 118 -3.20 17.43 -9.83
C LEU A 118 -2.41 16.16 -9.50
N ALA A 119 -2.99 14.97 -9.73
CA ALA A 119 -2.26 13.71 -9.61
C ALA A 119 -1.12 13.63 -10.64
N CYS A 120 -1.36 14.08 -11.90
CA CYS A 120 -0.31 14.22 -12.91
C CYS A 120 0.80 15.16 -12.44
N GLU A 121 0.43 16.29 -11.86
CA GLU A 121 1.39 17.29 -11.38
C GLU A 121 2.29 16.71 -10.28
N VAL A 122 1.73 16.04 -9.26
CA VAL A 122 2.50 15.43 -8.16
C VAL A 122 3.36 14.26 -8.61
N LEU A 123 2.78 13.34 -9.40
CA LEU A 123 3.40 12.04 -9.66
C LEU A 123 4.37 12.09 -10.84
N HIS A 124 4.15 12.99 -11.79
CA HIS A 124 4.92 13.03 -13.03
C HIS A 124 5.60 14.38 -13.26
N ALA A 125 4.87 15.49 -13.43
CA ALA A 125 5.43 16.78 -13.78
C ALA A 125 6.43 17.28 -12.71
N GLN A 126 6.05 17.22 -11.43
CA GLN A 126 6.88 17.55 -10.27
C GLN A 126 7.33 16.30 -9.50
N GLY A 127 7.60 15.21 -10.21
CA GLY A 127 7.96 13.93 -9.61
C GLY A 127 9.34 13.90 -8.92
N VAL A 128 10.15 14.95 -9.03
CA VAL A 128 11.38 15.16 -8.26
C VAL A 128 11.05 15.86 -6.95
N GLU A 129 10.33 16.95 -7.03
CA GLU A 129 9.94 17.81 -5.91
C GLU A 129 9.13 17.03 -4.87
N PHE A 130 8.15 16.25 -5.32
CA PHE A 130 7.33 15.37 -4.50
C PHE A 130 7.84 13.93 -4.45
N GLY A 131 9.03 13.65 -4.97
CA GLY A 131 9.58 12.29 -5.07
C GLY A 131 10.04 11.67 -3.76
N SER A 132 10.13 12.42 -2.68
CA SER A 132 10.55 11.92 -1.38
C SER A 132 9.41 11.22 -0.62
N ARG A 133 9.75 10.54 0.48
CA ARG A 133 8.81 9.81 1.33
C ARG A 133 8.81 10.41 2.73
N PRO A 134 7.63 10.61 3.35
CA PRO A 134 7.56 11.04 4.73
C PRO A 134 8.13 9.96 5.64
N ARG A 135 9.00 10.37 6.55
CA ARG A 135 9.52 9.49 7.59
C ARG A 135 8.62 9.54 8.81
N ASN A 136 8.40 8.40 9.41
CA ASN A 136 7.76 8.29 10.72
C ASN A 136 8.51 7.29 11.61
N VAL A 137 8.27 7.36 12.91
CA VAL A 137 9.03 6.58 13.91
C VAL A 137 8.94 5.07 13.66
N VAL A 138 7.77 4.58 13.24
CA VAL A 138 7.55 3.13 13.00
C VAL A 138 8.22 2.68 11.71
N PHE A 139 8.09 3.46 10.62
CA PHE A 139 8.78 3.14 9.38
C PHE A 139 10.29 3.29 9.49
N ASP A 140 10.79 4.22 10.31
CA ASP A 140 12.23 4.29 10.59
C ASP A 140 12.76 2.99 11.20
N ILE A 141 11.96 2.33 12.05
CA ILE A 141 12.30 1.00 12.59
C ILE A 141 12.27 -0.06 11.49
N PHE A 142 11.18 -0.13 10.72
CA PHE A 142 11.00 -1.17 9.70
C PHE A 142 11.88 -1.01 8.46
N THR A 143 12.46 0.17 8.24
CA THR A 143 13.31 0.47 7.08
C THR A 143 14.76 0.74 7.45
N GLY A 144 15.14 0.56 8.73
CA GLY A 144 16.48 0.87 9.21
C GLY A 144 16.88 2.33 8.99
N GLY A 145 15.93 3.26 9.19
CA GLY A 145 16.18 4.68 8.97
C GLY A 145 16.27 5.07 7.49
N GLY A 146 15.62 4.32 6.59
CA GLY A 146 15.59 4.59 5.15
C GLY A 146 16.71 3.85 4.37
N GLN A 147 17.17 2.71 4.88
CA GLN A 147 18.06 1.79 4.14
C GLN A 147 17.35 1.04 3.03
N ASP A 148 16.01 1.08 3.01
CA ASP A 148 15.16 0.44 2.03
C ASP A 148 15.02 1.28 0.74
N MET A 149 14.27 0.76 -0.24
CA MET A 149 13.97 1.46 -1.49
C MET A 149 12.62 2.19 -1.45
N VAL A 150 11.62 1.67 -0.72
CA VAL A 150 10.24 2.15 -0.80
C VAL A 150 10.06 3.47 -0.06
N PHE A 151 10.64 3.59 1.16
CA PHE A 151 10.42 4.72 2.08
C PHE A 151 11.62 5.67 2.21
N THR A 152 12.69 5.44 1.45
CA THR A 152 13.82 6.37 1.43
C THR A 152 13.49 7.65 0.65
N VAL A 153 14.16 8.73 0.99
CA VAL A 153 14.07 10.01 0.29
C VAL A 153 14.55 9.87 -1.17
N TYR A 154 14.03 10.71 -2.06
CA TYR A 154 14.47 10.73 -3.44
C TYR A 154 15.91 11.28 -3.55
N GLY A 155 16.78 10.55 -4.21
CA GLY A 155 18.18 10.91 -4.36
C GLY A 155 19.02 9.76 -4.95
N ASP A 156 20.36 9.87 -4.86
CA ASP A 156 21.29 8.89 -5.46
C ASP A 156 21.16 7.50 -4.83
N HIS A 157 21.00 7.45 -3.51
CA HIS A 157 20.77 6.18 -2.81
C HIS A 157 19.51 5.49 -3.35
N TRP A 158 18.40 6.20 -3.44
CA TRP A 158 17.16 5.65 -3.99
C TRP A 158 17.34 5.16 -5.44
N ARG A 159 17.98 5.95 -6.31
CA ARG A 159 18.24 5.56 -7.71
C ARG A 159 19.03 4.27 -7.80
N LYS A 160 20.06 4.14 -6.97
CA LYS A 160 20.92 2.96 -6.89
C LYS A 160 20.12 1.73 -6.42
N MET A 161 19.41 1.84 -5.30
CA MET A 161 18.57 0.76 -4.77
C MET A 161 17.49 0.34 -5.76
N ARG A 162 16.83 1.30 -6.42
CA ARG A 162 15.82 1.04 -7.45
C ARG A 162 16.40 0.23 -8.62
N ARG A 163 17.57 0.61 -9.12
CA ARG A 163 18.24 -0.10 -10.21
C ARG A 163 18.60 -1.55 -9.81
N ILE A 164 19.27 -1.71 -8.67
CA ILE A 164 19.71 -3.02 -8.18
C ILE A 164 18.54 -3.96 -7.95
N MET A 165 17.43 -3.47 -7.43
CA MET A 165 16.24 -4.28 -7.22
C MET A 165 15.48 -4.56 -8.52
N THR A 166 15.40 -3.60 -9.45
CA THR A 166 14.59 -3.75 -10.66
C THR A 166 15.17 -4.79 -11.62
N LEU A 167 16.47 -4.80 -11.83
CA LEU A 167 17.11 -5.65 -12.84
C LEU A 167 16.87 -7.17 -12.63
N PRO A 168 17.01 -7.73 -11.41
CA PRO A 168 16.82 -9.17 -11.20
C PRO A 168 15.37 -9.61 -11.03
N PHE A 169 14.40 -8.67 -10.92
CA PHE A 169 12.99 -9.02 -10.66
C PHE A 169 12.03 -8.50 -11.72
N PHE A 170 12.21 -7.28 -12.22
CA PHE A 170 11.15 -6.53 -12.89
C PHE A 170 11.53 -6.17 -14.32
N THR A 171 11.90 -7.18 -15.12
CA THR A 171 12.22 -7.05 -16.55
C THR A 171 11.53 -8.15 -17.37
N ASN A 172 11.27 -7.89 -18.64
CA ASN A 172 10.71 -8.90 -19.56
C ASN A 172 11.57 -10.18 -19.63
N LYS A 173 12.89 -10.04 -19.49
CA LYS A 173 13.79 -11.20 -19.43
C LYS A 173 13.46 -12.11 -18.24
N VAL A 174 13.18 -11.51 -17.08
CA VAL A 174 12.81 -12.27 -15.87
C VAL A 174 11.46 -12.92 -16.05
N VAL A 175 10.47 -12.22 -16.61
CA VAL A 175 9.16 -12.78 -16.95
C VAL A 175 9.33 -14.02 -17.82
N ASN A 176 10.03 -13.90 -18.94
CA ASN A 176 10.28 -15.02 -19.87
C ASN A 176 11.02 -16.19 -19.20
N THR A 177 11.92 -15.91 -18.26
CA THR A 177 12.68 -16.94 -17.55
C THR A 177 11.81 -17.75 -16.58
N TYR A 178 10.89 -17.08 -15.89
CA TYR A 178 10.14 -17.66 -14.78
C TYR A 178 8.68 -17.97 -15.07
N SER A 179 8.13 -17.57 -16.23
CA SER A 179 6.71 -17.79 -16.57
C SER A 179 6.27 -19.25 -16.47
N ASN A 180 7.05 -20.19 -16.97
CA ASN A 180 6.75 -21.62 -16.86
C ASN A 180 6.66 -22.07 -15.38
N MET A 181 7.55 -21.58 -14.53
CA MET A 181 7.52 -21.89 -13.09
C MET A 181 6.27 -21.29 -12.42
N TRP A 182 5.83 -20.09 -12.84
CA TRP A 182 4.56 -19.53 -12.34
C TRP A 182 3.38 -20.40 -12.72
N GLU A 183 3.31 -20.83 -13.97
CA GLU A 183 2.26 -21.72 -14.49
C GLU A 183 2.23 -23.04 -13.72
N ASP A 184 3.39 -23.65 -13.46
CA ASP A 184 3.51 -24.88 -12.67
C ASP A 184 2.97 -24.71 -11.23
N GLU A 185 3.29 -23.58 -10.56
CA GLU A 185 2.78 -23.31 -9.22
C GLU A 185 1.26 -23.10 -9.21
N MET A 186 0.71 -22.46 -10.26
CA MET A 186 -0.74 -22.30 -10.41
C MET A 186 -1.43 -23.62 -10.75
N ASP A 187 -0.82 -24.48 -11.54
CA ASP A 187 -1.34 -25.81 -11.84
C ASP A 187 -1.39 -26.72 -10.60
N LYS A 188 -0.48 -26.50 -9.63
CA LYS A 188 -0.59 -27.16 -8.31
C LYS A 188 -1.85 -26.71 -7.57
N VAL A 189 -2.23 -25.42 -7.65
CA VAL A 189 -3.50 -24.95 -7.05
C VAL A 189 -4.69 -25.66 -7.68
N VAL A 190 -4.73 -25.73 -9.02
CA VAL A 190 -5.82 -26.39 -9.75
C VAL A 190 -5.88 -27.88 -9.40
N ARG A 191 -4.73 -28.58 -9.35
CA ARG A 191 -4.67 -30.00 -8.97
C ARG A 191 -5.23 -30.23 -7.55
N ASP A 192 -4.80 -29.41 -6.58
CA ASP A 192 -5.24 -29.54 -5.19
C ASP A 192 -6.76 -29.37 -5.05
N LEU A 193 -7.35 -28.44 -5.81
CA LEU A 193 -8.80 -28.23 -5.85
C LEU A 193 -9.56 -29.35 -6.58
N LYS A 194 -8.92 -30.05 -7.54
CA LYS A 194 -9.53 -31.16 -8.30
C LYS A 194 -9.47 -32.50 -7.60
N GLN A 195 -8.49 -32.72 -6.73
CA GLN A 195 -8.28 -34.00 -6.07
C GLN A 195 -9.47 -34.39 -5.18
N ASN A 196 -9.80 -35.68 -5.16
CA ASN A 196 -10.90 -36.22 -4.36
C ASN A 196 -10.44 -36.90 -3.08
N ASP A 197 -9.14 -37.06 -2.91
CA ASP A 197 -8.47 -37.79 -1.83
C ASP A 197 -7.82 -36.86 -0.81
N ASN A 198 -7.79 -35.55 -1.08
CA ASN A 198 -7.31 -34.57 -0.11
C ASN A 198 -8.44 -33.68 0.47
N MET A 199 -8.18 -33.15 1.67
CA MET A 199 -9.14 -32.32 2.40
C MET A 199 -9.52 -31.04 1.62
N ILE A 200 -8.59 -30.46 0.85
CA ILE A 200 -8.81 -29.24 0.07
C ILE A 200 -9.84 -29.52 -1.02
N GLY A 201 -9.62 -30.53 -1.84
CA GLY A 201 -10.49 -30.85 -2.96
C GLY A 201 -11.87 -31.35 -2.54
N ILE A 202 -11.97 -32.09 -1.42
CA ILE A 202 -13.25 -32.51 -0.83
C ILE A 202 -14.06 -31.28 -0.42
N LYS A 203 -13.50 -30.40 0.42
CA LYS A 203 -14.18 -29.18 0.89
C LYS A 203 -14.50 -28.22 -0.26
N ALA A 204 -13.60 -28.07 -1.20
CA ALA A 204 -13.80 -27.17 -2.36
C ALA A 204 -15.04 -27.53 -3.15
N LYS A 205 -15.43 -28.82 -3.19
CA LYS A 205 -16.58 -29.32 -3.97
C LYS A 205 -17.88 -29.46 -3.17
N THR A 206 -17.82 -29.55 -1.85
CA THR A 206 -18.98 -29.87 -1.00
C THR A 206 -19.45 -28.70 -0.14
N GLU A 207 -18.52 -28.10 0.59
CA GLU A 207 -18.83 -27.07 1.61
C GLU A 207 -18.32 -25.69 1.20
N GLY A 208 -17.43 -25.65 0.21
CA GLY A 208 -16.62 -24.50 -0.14
C GLY A 208 -15.30 -24.46 0.64
N PHE A 209 -14.34 -23.78 0.08
CA PHE A 209 -12.96 -23.69 0.57
C PHE A 209 -12.46 -22.24 0.60
N VAL A 210 -11.83 -21.85 1.71
CA VAL A 210 -11.14 -20.56 1.82
C VAL A 210 -9.79 -20.66 1.12
N ILE A 211 -9.74 -20.25 -0.14
CA ILE A 211 -8.59 -20.45 -1.03
C ILE A 211 -7.36 -19.62 -0.64
N ARG A 212 -7.51 -18.58 0.19
CA ARG A 212 -6.46 -17.62 0.53
C ARG A 212 -5.13 -18.26 0.90
N LYS A 213 -5.12 -19.20 1.86
CA LYS A 213 -3.86 -19.81 2.35
C LYS A 213 -3.14 -20.58 1.24
N ARG A 214 -3.90 -21.20 0.33
CA ARG A 214 -3.35 -21.93 -0.82
C ARG A 214 -2.76 -20.99 -1.88
N LEU A 215 -3.43 -19.88 -2.18
CA LEU A 215 -2.89 -18.83 -3.05
C LEU A 215 -1.68 -18.14 -2.44
N GLN A 216 -1.68 -17.96 -1.14
CA GLN A 216 -0.55 -17.40 -0.40
C GLN A 216 0.69 -18.30 -0.56
N LEU A 217 0.57 -19.63 -0.37
CA LEU A 217 1.66 -20.56 -0.61
C LEU A 217 2.19 -20.48 -2.05
N MET A 218 1.30 -20.42 -3.04
CA MET A 218 1.67 -20.25 -4.44
C MET A 218 2.49 -18.97 -4.66
N LEU A 219 2.03 -17.83 -4.16
CA LEU A 219 2.74 -16.55 -4.31
C LEU A 219 4.09 -16.54 -3.59
N TYR A 220 4.15 -17.13 -2.38
CA TYR A 220 5.41 -17.30 -1.66
C TYR A 220 6.38 -18.16 -2.49
N ASN A 221 5.93 -19.28 -3.06
CA ASN A 221 6.75 -20.14 -3.90
C ASN A 221 7.26 -19.40 -5.14
N ILE A 222 6.40 -18.68 -5.84
CA ILE A 222 6.80 -17.85 -6.98
C ILE A 222 7.91 -16.88 -6.58
N MET A 223 7.70 -16.10 -5.52
CA MET A 223 8.65 -15.06 -5.12
C MET A 223 9.95 -15.63 -4.52
N TYR A 224 9.86 -16.69 -3.72
CA TYR A 224 11.05 -17.29 -3.10
C TYR A 224 11.90 -18.07 -4.09
N ARG A 225 11.29 -18.74 -5.08
CA ARG A 225 12.03 -19.37 -6.18
C ARG A 225 12.75 -18.33 -7.03
N MET A 226 12.11 -17.22 -7.37
CA MET A 226 12.77 -16.11 -8.08
C MET A 226 13.89 -15.48 -7.26
N MET A 227 13.70 -15.31 -5.96
CA MET A 227 14.63 -14.61 -5.09
C MET A 227 15.79 -15.49 -4.63
N PHE A 228 15.52 -16.74 -4.21
CA PHE A 228 16.47 -17.59 -3.51
C PHE A 228 16.72 -18.95 -4.21
N ASP A 229 15.97 -19.26 -5.26
CA ASP A 229 15.92 -20.59 -5.90
C ASP A 229 15.43 -21.69 -4.92
N GLU A 230 14.56 -21.30 -3.98
CA GLU A 230 13.96 -22.18 -2.97
C GLU A 230 12.45 -21.93 -2.88
N GLY A 231 11.69 -22.93 -2.45
CA GLY A 231 10.26 -22.84 -2.19
C GLY A 231 9.87 -23.58 -0.94
N PHE A 232 8.58 -23.62 -0.65
CA PHE A 232 7.97 -24.30 0.48
C PHE A 232 7.22 -25.54 -0.01
N GLU A 233 7.28 -26.62 0.75
CA GLU A 233 6.67 -27.89 0.34
C GLU A 233 5.15 -27.89 0.51
N SER A 234 4.65 -27.28 1.59
CA SER A 234 3.23 -27.28 1.91
C SER A 234 2.82 -26.05 2.73
N MET A 235 1.52 -25.91 3.01
CA MET A 235 0.98 -24.87 3.88
C MET A 235 1.34 -25.08 5.37
N GLU A 236 1.85 -26.24 5.71
CA GLU A 236 2.30 -26.65 7.05
C GLU A 236 3.82 -26.56 7.20
N ASP A 237 4.55 -26.18 6.13
CA ASP A 237 5.99 -25.95 6.19
C ASP A 237 6.31 -24.91 7.28
N PRO A 238 7.18 -25.23 8.27
CA PRO A 238 7.48 -24.34 9.37
C PRO A 238 8.02 -22.97 8.95
N LYS A 239 8.84 -22.91 7.89
CA LYS A 239 9.38 -21.64 7.36
C LYS A 239 8.29 -20.82 6.70
N PHE A 240 7.36 -21.46 5.97
CA PHE A 240 6.21 -20.78 5.39
C PHE A 240 5.30 -20.20 6.48
N MET A 241 4.99 -20.98 7.51
CA MET A 241 4.18 -20.51 8.64
C MET A 241 4.86 -19.34 9.39
N GLU A 242 6.17 -19.40 9.57
CA GLU A 242 6.92 -18.32 10.21
C GLU A 242 6.93 -17.05 9.35
N ALA A 243 7.19 -17.15 8.05
CA ALA A 243 7.18 -16.04 7.12
C ALA A 243 5.80 -15.35 7.05
N THR A 244 4.72 -16.12 6.97
CA THR A 244 3.34 -15.60 6.95
C THR A 244 2.96 -14.94 8.28
N LYS A 245 3.37 -15.53 9.41
CA LYS A 245 3.18 -14.93 10.74
C LYS A 245 3.88 -13.59 10.85
N PHE A 246 5.11 -13.47 10.37
CA PHE A 246 5.84 -12.20 10.36
C PHE A 246 5.11 -11.13 9.55
N ASN A 247 4.60 -11.45 8.36
CA ASN A 247 3.88 -10.49 7.52
C ASN A 247 2.58 -10.04 8.20
N SER A 248 1.80 -10.97 8.79
CA SER A 248 0.60 -10.64 9.55
C SER A 248 0.88 -9.75 10.76
N GLU A 249 1.93 -10.06 11.54
CA GLU A 249 2.31 -9.27 12.72
C GLU A 249 2.76 -7.86 12.32
N ARG A 250 3.53 -7.74 11.23
CA ARG A 250 3.97 -6.45 10.69
C ARG A 250 2.79 -5.61 10.21
N SER A 251 1.87 -6.21 9.45
CA SER A 251 0.66 -5.54 8.97
C SER A 251 -0.17 -5.00 10.13
N ARG A 252 -0.42 -5.83 11.15
CA ARG A 252 -1.15 -5.42 12.35
C ARG A 252 -0.48 -4.27 13.09
N LEU A 253 0.85 -4.28 13.26
CA LEU A 253 1.57 -3.17 13.90
C LEU A 253 1.53 -1.90 13.06
N ALA A 254 1.66 -2.00 11.73
CA ALA A 254 1.59 -0.85 10.84
C ALA A 254 0.18 -0.24 10.71
N GLN A 255 -0.86 -1.01 11.02
CA GLN A 255 -2.28 -0.57 11.02
C GLN A 255 -2.78 -0.18 12.42
N SER A 256 -1.96 -0.33 13.45
CA SER A 256 -2.32 0.03 14.82
C SER A 256 -2.54 1.54 14.96
N PHE A 257 -3.49 1.92 15.82
CA PHE A 257 -3.77 3.32 16.08
C PHE A 257 -2.56 4.08 16.67
N GLU A 258 -1.67 3.41 17.38
CA GLU A 258 -0.43 3.98 17.92
C GLU A 258 0.57 4.39 16.84
N TYR A 259 0.41 3.87 15.63
CA TYR A 259 1.28 4.11 14.51
C TYR A 259 1.57 5.60 14.24
N ASN A 260 0.56 6.45 14.33
CA ASN A 260 0.68 7.87 14.01
C ASN A 260 0.96 8.76 15.23
N TYR A 261 0.67 8.30 16.46
CA TYR A 261 0.68 9.20 17.63
C TYR A 261 2.02 9.85 17.88
N GLY A 262 3.11 9.08 17.73
CA GLY A 262 4.45 9.60 17.94
C GLY A 262 4.90 10.63 16.90
N ASP A 263 4.26 10.68 15.75
CA ASP A 263 4.57 11.62 14.68
C ASP A 263 3.69 12.84 14.70
N PHE A 264 2.40 12.69 15.03
CA PHE A 264 1.47 13.80 15.13
C PHE A 264 1.69 14.62 16.40
N ILE A 265 1.96 13.93 17.50
CA ILE A 265 2.19 14.57 18.81
C ILE A 265 3.47 13.98 19.43
N PRO A 266 4.66 14.54 19.11
CA PRO A 266 5.95 14.01 19.58
C PRO A 266 6.06 13.83 21.09
N LEU A 267 5.34 14.62 21.87
CA LEU A 267 5.25 14.50 23.34
C LEU A 267 4.67 13.15 23.82
N LEU A 268 3.94 12.44 22.96
CA LEU A 268 3.41 11.10 23.28
C LEU A 268 4.43 9.97 23.08
N ARG A 269 5.57 10.20 22.44
CA ARG A 269 6.60 9.17 22.16
C ARG A 269 7.06 8.39 23.41
N PRO A 270 7.26 9.00 24.56
CA PRO A 270 7.62 8.24 25.77
C PRO A 270 6.60 7.18 26.16
N PHE A 271 5.31 7.43 25.91
CA PHE A 271 4.22 6.48 26.23
C PHE A 271 4.13 5.33 25.21
N LEU A 272 4.73 5.48 24.03
CA LEU A 272 4.76 4.46 22.96
C LEU A 272 5.93 3.48 23.10
N ARG A 273 6.78 3.58 24.12
CA ARG A 273 8.00 2.76 24.26
C ARG A 273 7.73 1.27 24.11
N ARG A 274 6.65 0.76 24.70
CA ARG A 274 6.28 -0.66 24.63
C ARG A 274 5.89 -1.09 23.22
N TYR A 275 5.11 -0.27 22.53
CA TYR A 275 4.74 -0.50 21.14
C TYR A 275 5.95 -0.46 20.20
N LEU A 276 6.78 0.58 20.31
CA LEU A 276 8.00 0.71 19.50
C LEU A 276 9.03 -0.40 19.77
N SER A 277 9.06 -0.94 21.00
CA SER A 277 9.89 -2.10 21.32
C SER A 277 9.40 -3.37 20.59
N LYS A 278 8.09 -3.59 20.51
CA LYS A 278 7.52 -4.70 19.72
C LYS A 278 7.85 -4.56 18.23
N CYS A 279 7.81 -3.34 17.68
CA CYS A 279 8.18 -3.10 16.29
C CYS A 279 9.68 -3.44 16.05
N ARG A 280 10.57 -3.04 16.95
CA ARG A 280 12.02 -3.37 16.85
C ARG A 280 12.29 -4.86 16.98
N ASP A 281 11.67 -5.53 17.95
CA ASP A 281 11.81 -6.97 18.14
C ASP A 281 11.33 -7.74 16.89
N LEU A 282 10.17 -7.40 16.37
CA LEU A 282 9.67 -8.01 15.14
C LEU A 282 10.64 -7.81 13.98
N GLN A 283 11.14 -6.58 13.78
CA GLN A 283 12.06 -6.30 12.67
C GLN A 283 13.36 -7.09 12.80
N GLN A 284 13.94 -7.16 13.99
CA GLN A 284 15.15 -7.96 14.24
C GLN A 284 14.94 -9.44 13.93
N ARG A 285 13.83 -10.04 14.38
CA ARG A 285 13.49 -11.45 14.10
C ARG A 285 13.31 -11.69 12.60
N ARG A 286 12.66 -10.78 11.88
CA ARG A 286 12.47 -10.87 10.43
C ARG A 286 13.79 -10.81 9.66
N LEU A 287 14.63 -9.83 9.96
CA LEU A 287 15.93 -9.71 9.31
C LEU A 287 16.84 -10.92 9.62
N ALA A 288 16.82 -11.42 10.86
CA ALA A 288 17.53 -12.65 11.24
C ALA A 288 17.01 -13.87 10.46
N PHE A 289 15.69 -14.01 10.28
CA PHE A 289 15.09 -15.08 9.49
C PHE A 289 15.62 -15.08 8.04
N PHE A 290 15.53 -13.93 7.35
CA PHE A 290 16.02 -13.83 5.97
C PHE A 290 17.53 -14.04 5.87
N ASN A 291 18.29 -13.45 6.79
CA ASN A 291 19.74 -13.59 6.78
C ASN A 291 20.15 -15.05 6.97
N ASN A 292 19.65 -15.70 8.03
CA ASN A 292 20.14 -17.02 8.45
C ASN A 292 19.67 -18.15 7.52
N TYR A 293 18.42 -18.09 7.05
CA TYR A 293 17.87 -19.16 6.22
C TYR A 293 18.21 -19.03 4.74
N TYR A 294 18.40 -17.79 4.23
CA TYR A 294 18.50 -17.56 2.78
C TYR A 294 19.78 -16.82 2.37
N VAL A 295 20.03 -15.61 2.90
CA VAL A 295 21.12 -14.76 2.40
C VAL A 295 22.49 -15.38 2.69
N GLU A 296 22.77 -15.81 3.93
CA GLU A 296 24.03 -16.44 4.29
C GLU A 296 24.25 -17.79 3.58
N LYS A 297 23.19 -18.54 3.32
CA LYS A 297 23.26 -19.77 2.53
C LYS A 297 23.72 -19.46 1.11
N ARG A 298 23.14 -18.44 0.46
CA ARG A 298 23.54 -18.03 -0.90
C ARG A 298 24.96 -17.49 -0.93
N ARG A 299 25.38 -16.68 0.06
CA ARG A 299 26.77 -16.22 0.18
C ARG A 299 27.78 -17.38 0.21
N LYS A 300 27.48 -18.45 0.98
CA LYS A 300 28.32 -19.66 1.03
C LYS A 300 28.39 -20.38 -0.31
N ILE A 301 27.24 -20.51 -1.03
CA ILE A 301 27.20 -21.12 -2.37
C ILE A 301 28.03 -20.30 -3.36
N MET A 302 27.89 -18.96 -3.36
CA MET A 302 28.65 -18.07 -4.22
C MET A 302 30.16 -18.17 -3.94
N ALA A 303 30.55 -18.17 -2.67
CA ALA A 303 31.97 -18.27 -2.26
C ALA A 303 32.58 -19.62 -2.65
N ALA A 304 31.84 -20.70 -2.58
CA ALA A 304 32.30 -22.04 -2.99
C ALA A 304 32.53 -22.18 -4.50
N ASN A 305 31.75 -21.44 -5.32
CA ASN A 305 31.84 -21.47 -6.78
C ASN A 305 32.93 -20.53 -7.36
N GLY A 306 33.56 -19.68 -6.54
CA GLY A 306 34.63 -18.77 -6.93
C GLY A 306 34.26 -17.80 -8.06
N GLU A 307 35.23 -17.42 -8.90
CA GLU A 307 35.02 -16.47 -10.02
C GLU A 307 34.09 -16.99 -11.13
N ASN A 308 33.86 -18.30 -11.21
CA ASN A 308 32.94 -18.91 -12.16
C ASN A 308 31.49 -18.98 -11.65
N HIS A 309 31.13 -18.14 -10.69
CA HIS A 309 29.79 -18.13 -10.15
C HIS A 309 28.76 -17.65 -11.19
N ASN A 310 27.88 -18.53 -11.63
CA ASN A 310 26.72 -18.17 -12.43
C ASN A 310 25.62 -17.63 -11.52
N ILE A 311 25.13 -16.43 -11.83
CA ILE A 311 23.95 -15.84 -11.17
C ILE A 311 22.75 -16.72 -11.53
N SER A 312 22.19 -17.42 -10.54
CA SER A 312 21.06 -18.33 -10.70
C SER A 312 19.73 -17.76 -10.24
N CYS A 313 19.75 -16.81 -9.32
CA CYS A 313 18.55 -16.18 -8.77
C CYS A 313 18.81 -14.71 -8.39
N ALA A 314 17.75 -13.99 -8.02
CA ALA A 314 17.84 -12.55 -7.84
C ALA A 314 18.76 -12.12 -6.68
N ILE A 315 18.83 -12.89 -5.59
CA ILE A 315 19.69 -12.56 -4.46
C ILE A 315 21.18 -12.61 -4.81
N ASP A 316 21.58 -13.47 -5.73
CA ASP A 316 22.97 -13.54 -6.19
C ASP A 316 23.41 -12.23 -6.83
N TYR A 317 22.53 -11.64 -7.67
CA TYR A 317 22.77 -10.33 -8.29
C TYR A 317 22.89 -9.22 -7.23
N ILE A 318 22.08 -9.28 -6.17
CA ILE A 318 22.07 -8.29 -5.10
C ILE A 318 23.33 -8.43 -4.23
N ILE A 319 23.76 -9.67 -3.90
CA ILE A 319 25.00 -9.94 -3.16
C ILE A 319 26.21 -9.52 -4.01
N ASP A 320 26.19 -9.73 -5.31
CA ASP A 320 27.25 -9.31 -6.20
C ASP A 320 27.39 -7.76 -6.23
N ALA A 321 26.28 -7.02 -6.20
CA ALA A 321 26.31 -5.57 -6.04
C ALA A 321 26.90 -5.13 -4.68
N GLU A 322 26.67 -5.89 -3.61
CA GLU A 322 27.32 -5.67 -2.33
C GLU A 322 28.83 -5.93 -2.42
N ASN A 323 29.25 -7.05 -3.03
CA ASN A 323 30.66 -7.40 -3.20
C ASN A 323 31.43 -6.34 -4.00
N ARG A 324 30.75 -5.68 -4.97
CA ARG A 324 31.31 -4.53 -5.69
C ARG A 324 31.30 -3.22 -4.89
N GLY A 325 30.82 -3.22 -3.65
CA GLY A 325 30.73 -2.02 -2.80
C GLY A 325 29.66 -1.03 -3.22
N GLU A 326 28.69 -1.43 -4.08
CA GLU A 326 27.60 -0.56 -4.50
C GLU A 326 26.56 -0.35 -3.38
N ILE A 327 26.31 -1.36 -2.57
CA ILE A 327 25.38 -1.34 -1.44
C ILE A 327 25.99 -2.01 -0.21
N SER A 328 25.39 -1.77 0.97
CA SER A 328 25.80 -2.40 2.23
C SER A 328 25.10 -3.74 2.45
N LYS A 329 25.60 -4.53 3.43
CA LYS A 329 24.92 -5.75 3.92
C LYS A 329 23.48 -5.49 4.36
N ASP A 330 23.25 -4.37 5.03
CA ASP A 330 21.91 -4.00 5.48
C ASP A 330 20.99 -3.72 4.29
N ASN A 331 21.48 -3.04 3.24
CA ASN A 331 20.69 -2.81 2.04
C ASN A 331 20.24 -4.12 1.38
N VAL A 332 21.08 -5.17 1.37
CA VAL A 332 20.68 -6.51 0.87
C VAL A 332 19.45 -7.02 1.63
N LEU A 333 19.50 -6.99 2.97
CA LEU A 333 18.39 -7.46 3.81
C LEU A 333 17.13 -6.61 3.64
N TYR A 334 17.27 -5.29 3.50
CA TYR A 334 16.12 -4.41 3.27
C TYR A 334 15.52 -4.53 1.86
N ILE A 335 16.29 -4.91 0.84
CA ILE A 335 15.75 -5.28 -0.48
C ILE A 335 14.89 -6.55 -0.35
N VAL A 336 15.42 -7.59 0.30
CA VAL A 336 14.69 -8.84 0.56
C VAL A 336 13.38 -8.57 1.33
N GLU A 337 13.46 -7.75 2.38
CA GLU A 337 12.33 -7.34 3.19
C GLU A 337 11.27 -6.59 2.37
N ASN A 338 11.69 -5.63 1.52
CA ASN A 338 10.77 -4.86 0.69
C ASN A 338 9.99 -5.75 -0.29
N ILE A 339 10.67 -6.69 -0.94
CA ILE A 339 10.03 -7.60 -1.90
C ILE A 339 9.06 -8.52 -1.16
N ASN A 340 9.46 -9.09 -0.03
CA ASN A 340 8.61 -9.99 0.75
C ASN A 340 7.32 -9.31 1.23
N VAL A 341 7.40 -8.04 1.64
CA VAL A 341 6.22 -7.28 2.10
C VAL A 341 5.36 -6.81 0.94
N ALA A 342 5.96 -6.30 -0.13
CA ALA A 342 5.21 -5.59 -1.17
C ALA A 342 4.62 -6.52 -2.24
N ALA A 343 5.34 -7.58 -2.63
CA ALA A 343 4.97 -8.37 -3.80
C ALA A 343 3.91 -9.45 -3.52
N ILE A 344 3.81 -9.93 -2.29
CA ILE A 344 2.97 -11.07 -1.95
C ILE A 344 1.56 -10.63 -1.55
N GLU A 345 1.44 -9.85 -0.48
CA GLU A 345 0.13 -9.54 0.11
C GLU A 345 -0.75 -8.68 -0.82
N THR A 346 -0.19 -7.69 -1.51
CA THR A 346 -0.95 -6.85 -2.44
C THR A 346 -1.56 -7.64 -3.59
N THR A 347 -0.79 -8.57 -4.15
CA THR A 347 -1.25 -9.47 -5.22
C THR A 347 -2.30 -10.45 -4.69
N LEU A 348 -2.11 -10.98 -3.48
CA LEU A 348 -3.05 -11.87 -2.84
C LEU A 348 -4.41 -11.20 -2.58
N TRP A 349 -4.43 -9.95 -2.10
CA TRP A 349 -5.67 -9.18 -1.91
C TRP A 349 -6.41 -8.98 -3.22
N SER A 350 -5.68 -8.65 -4.29
CA SER A 350 -6.28 -8.49 -5.62
C SER A 350 -6.87 -9.82 -6.14
N MET A 351 -6.20 -10.96 -5.89
CA MET A 351 -6.73 -12.29 -6.22
C MET A 351 -8.01 -12.62 -5.46
N GLU A 352 -8.05 -12.33 -4.16
CA GLU A 352 -9.25 -12.60 -3.36
C GLU A 352 -10.44 -11.80 -3.85
N TRP A 353 -10.28 -10.50 -4.13
CA TRP A 353 -11.37 -9.69 -4.70
C TRP A 353 -11.75 -10.15 -6.11
N ALA A 354 -10.79 -10.48 -6.98
CA ALA A 354 -11.10 -10.99 -8.32
C ALA A 354 -11.95 -12.26 -8.26
N ILE A 355 -11.61 -13.19 -7.38
CA ILE A 355 -12.35 -14.44 -7.19
C ILE A 355 -13.75 -14.15 -6.64
N ALA A 356 -13.88 -13.29 -5.62
CA ALA A 356 -15.16 -12.93 -5.03
C ALA A 356 -16.08 -12.26 -6.05
N GLU A 357 -15.58 -11.33 -6.85
CA GLU A 357 -16.33 -10.67 -7.91
C GLU A 357 -16.75 -11.66 -9.02
N LEU A 358 -15.88 -12.57 -9.39
CA LEU A 358 -16.21 -13.60 -10.39
C LEU A 358 -17.27 -14.56 -9.87
N VAL A 359 -17.27 -14.92 -8.58
CA VAL A 359 -18.32 -15.71 -7.97
C VAL A 359 -19.66 -14.96 -8.01
N ASN A 360 -19.67 -13.67 -7.71
CA ASN A 360 -20.86 -12.82 -7.73
C ASN A 360 -21.35 -12.51 -9.15
N HIS A 361 -20.50 -12.70 -10.18
CA HIS A 361 -20.79 -12.38 -11.58
C HIS A 361 -20.54 -13.57 -12.51
N PRO A 362 -21.36 -14.66 -12.46
CA PRO A 362 -21.12 -15.88 -13.23
C PRO A 362 -21.12 -15.67 -14.76
N LYS A 363 -21.81 -14.63 -15.24
CA LYS A 363 -21.77 -14.25 -16.67
C LYS A 363 -20.38 -13.79 -17.11
N ILE A 364 -19.62 -13.15 -16.22
CA ILE A 364 -18.25 -12.72 -16.51
C ILE A 364 -17.33 -13.94 -16.60
N GLN A 365 -17.49 -14.93 -15.71
CA GLN A 365 -16.77 -16.21 -15.82
C GLN A 365 -17.02 -16.87 -17.18
N GLN A 366 -18.30 -16.89 -17.66
CA GLN A 366 -18.67 -17.47 -18.96
C GLN A 366 -18.01 -16.72 -20.12
N LYS A 367 -18.01 -15.37 -20.09
CA LYS A 367 -17.37 -14.56 -21.14
C LYS A 367 -15.88 -14.79 -21.22
N ILE A 368 -15.18 -14.88 -20.09
CA ILE A 368 -13.74 -15.20 -20.05
C ILE A 368 -13.49 -16.59 -20.65
N ARG A 369 -14.30 -17.61 -20.29
CA ARG A 369 -14.18 -18.96 -20.88
C ARG A 369 -14.39 -18.94 -22.38
N GLN A 370 -15.41 -18.23 -22.84
CA GLN A 370 -15.73 -18.12 -24.27
C GLN A 370 -14.59 -17.41 -25.04
N GLU A 371 -14.05 -16.33 -24.49
CA GLU A 371 -12.89 -15.66 -25.08
C GLU A 371 -11.71 -16.60 -25.21
N ILE A 372 -11.31 -17.29 -24.13
CA ILE A 372 -10.19 -18.23 -24.12
C ILE A 372 -10.41 -19.35 -25.14
N ALA A 373 -11.61 -19.96 -25.16
CA ALA A 373 -11.92 -21.03 -26.10
C ALA A 373 -11.86 -20.58 -27.57
N THR A 374 -12.37 -19.37 -27.85
CA THR A 374 -12.43 -18.82 -29.21
C THR A 374 -11.03 -18.37 -29.69
N VAL A 375 -10.28 -17.68 -28.83
CA VAL A 375 -8.99 -17.08 -29.22
C VAL A 375 -7.88 -18.13 -29.26
N LEU A 376 -7.81 -19.00 -28.26
CA LEU A 376 -6.71 -19.95 -28.12
C LEU A 376 -6.97 -21.31 -28.77
N ASN A 377 -8.21 -21.60 -29.23
CA ASN A 377 -8.57 -22.84 -29.93
C ASN A 377 -8.08 -24.10 -29.19
N GLY A 378 -8.33 -24.20 -27.90
CA GLY A 378 -7.95 -25.31 -27.03
C GLY A 378 -6.51 -25.31 -26.53
N LYS A 379 -5.69 -24.35 -26.90
CA LYS A 379 -4.35 -24.20 -26.32
C LYS A 379 -4.47 -23.67 -24.88
N PRO A 380 -3.55 -24.05 -23.98
CA PRO A 380 -3.53 -23.52 -22.61
C PRO A 380 -3.25 -22.01 -22.59
N VAL A 381 -3.78 -21.34 -21.59
CA VAL A 381 -3.39 -19.95 -21.31
C VAL A 381 -1.98 -19.97 -20.72
N THR A 382 -1.09 -19.21 -21.34
CA THR A 382 0.29 -18.99 -20.93
C THR A 382 0.54 -17.49 -20.79
N GLU A 383 1.63 -17.11 -20.14
CA GLU A 383 2.02 -15.69 -20.04
C GLU A 383 2.11 -15.04 -21.42
N ALA A 384 2.74 -15.73 -22.38
CA ALA A 384 2.98 -15.22 -23.74
C ALA A 384 1.69 -14.95 -24.56
N ASN A 385 0.55 -15.54 -24.21
CA ASN A 385 -0.70 -15.35 -24.94
C ASN A 385 -1.75 -14.53 -24.18
N LEU A 386 -1.44 -14.04 -22.98
CA LEU A 386 -2.36 -13.19 -22.21
C LEU A 386 -2.77 -11.90 -22.94
N GLU A 387 -1.86 -11.32 -23.73
CA GLU A 387 -2.15 -10.11 -24.51
C GLU A 387 -3.25 -10.32 -25.56
N GLN A 388 -3.52 -11.56 -25.95
CA GLN A 388 -4.57 -11.94 -26.91
C GLN A 388 -5.96 -12.03 -26.24
N LEU A 389 -6.07 -11.84 -24.92
CA LEU A 389 -7.28 -12.02 -24.13
C LEU A 389 -7.75 -10.68 -23.50
N PRO A 390 -8.29 -9.75 -24.30
CA PRO A 390 -8.62 -8.41 -23.85
C PRO A 390 -9.71 -8.39 -22.76
N TYR A 391 -10.69 -9.32 -22.78
CA TYR A 391 -11.73 -9.36 -21.75
C TYR A 391 -11.20 -9.85 -20.40
N LEU A 392 -10.32 -10.83 -20.42
CA LEU A 392 -9.60 -11.27 -19.22
C LEU A 392 -8.76 -10.11 -18.63
N GLN A 393 -8.02 -9.38 -19.46
CA GLN A 393 -7.25 -8.22 -19.02
C GLN A 393 -8.13 -7.10 -18.47
N ALA A 394 -9.25 -6.83 -19.12
CA ALA A 394 -10.26 -5.87 -18.66
C ALA A 394 -10.84 -6.28 -17.29
N THR A 395 -11.04 -7.58 -17.06
CA THR A 395 -11.50 -8.10 -15.76
C THR A 395 -10.48 -7.85 -14.65
N VAL A 396 -9.19 -8.05 -14.93
CA VAL A 396 -8.10 -7.74 -13.98
C VAL A 396 -8.07 -6.24 -13.68
N LYS A 397 -8.14 -5.40 -14.71
CA LYS A 397 -8.16 -3.93 -14.55
C LYS A 397 -9.37 -3.47 -13.73
N GLU A 398 -10.56 -4.01 -13.99
CA GLU A 398 -11.78 -3.66 -13.26
C GLU A 398 -11.70 -4.07 -11.79
N THR A 399 -11.10 -5.22 -11.49
CA THR A 399 -10.81 -5.62 -10.11
C THR A 399 -9.94 -4.59 -9.40
N LEU A 400 -8.86 -4.15 -10.04
CA LEU A 400 -7.93 -3.16 -9.47
C LEU A 400 -8.53 -1.75 -9.40
N ARG A 401 -9.51 -1.43 -10.25
CA ARG A 401 -10.25 -0.17 -10.20
C ARG A 401 -11.21 -0.12 -9.01
N LEU A 402 -12.06 -1.13 -8.90
CA LEU A 402 -13.11 -1.17 -7.89
C LEU A 402 -12.52 -1.40 -6.50
N HIS A 403 -11.57 -2.34 -6.41
CA HIS A 403 -10.88 -2.74 -5.19
C HIS A 403 -9.41 -2.33 -5.23
N THR A 404 -9.14 -1.06 -4.97
CA THR A 404 -7.79 -0.50 -5.01
C THR A 404 -7.01 -0.89 -3.75
N PRO A 405 -6.06 -1.84 -3.79
CA PRO A 405 -5.38 -2.31 -2.57
C PRO A 405 -4.62 -1.23 -1.81
N ILE A 406 -4.13 -0.21 -2.51
CA ILE A 406 -3.41 0.94 -1.93
C ILE A 406 -4.14 2.24 -2.29
N PRO A 407 -5.24 2.56 -1.58
CA PRO A 407 -6.21 3.57 -2.01
C PRO A 407 -5.68 5.00 -2.03
N LEU A 408 -4.65 5.31 -1.24
CA LEU A 408 -4.04 6.64 -1.15
C LEU A 408 -2.64 6.68 -1.78
N LEU A 409 -2.23 5.62 -2.46
CA LEU A 409 -0.86 5.34 -2.88
C LEU A 409 0.12 5.39 -1.70
N VAL A 410 1.40 5.12 -1.95
CA VAL A 410 2.42 5.34 -0.93
C VAL A 410 2.66 6.85 -0.83
N PRO A 411 2.50 7.47 0.35
CA PRO A 411 2.58 8.91 0.49
C PRO A 411 3.86 9.52 -0.08
N HIS A 412 3.71 10.65 -0.74
CA HIS A 412 4.78 11.50 -1.24
C HIS A 412 5.14 12.58 -0.22
N MET A 413 6.26 13.27 -0.43
CA MET A 413 6.69 14.39 0.40
C MET A 413 7.58 15.32 -0.42
N ASN A 414 7.41 16.63 -0.23
CA ASN A 414 8.36 17.65 -0.67
C ASN A 414 9.38 17.94 0.42
N LEU A 415 10.66 18.03 0.07
CA LEU A 415 11.73 18.37 1.03
C LEU A 415 11.82 19.88 1.28
N GLU A 416 11.51 20.66 0.28
CA GLU A 416 11.47 22.13 0.31
C GLU A 416 10.05 22.62 0.01
N GLU A 417 9.80 23.91 0.14
CA GLU A 417 8.55 24.52 -0.32
C GLU A 417 8.32 24.21 -1.81
N ALA A 418 7.10 23.86 -2.18
CA ALA A 418 6.73 23.52 -3.54
C ALA A 418 5.42 24.20 -3.95
N LYS A 419 5.15 24.24 -5.26
CA LYS A 419 3.86 24.71 -5.80
C LYS A 419 3.05 23.51 -6.29
N LEU A 420 1.74 23.52 -6.07
CA LEU A 420 0.83 22.48 -6.56
C LEU A 420 -0.56 23.07 -6.76
N GLY A 421 -1.08 22.96 -7.98
CA GLY A 421 -2.40 23.49 -8.32
C GLY A 421 -2.54 25.00 -8.05
N GLY A 422 -1.46 25.77 -8.18
CA GLY A 422 -1.41 27.20 -7.89
C GLY A 422 -1.23 27.55 -6.40
N TYR A 423 -1.23 26.57 -5.50
CA TYR A 423 -1.03 26.78 -4.05
C TYR A 423 0.44 26.57 -3.64
N THR A 424 0.80 27.16 -2.51
CA THR A 424 2.09 26.92 -1.84
C THR A 424 1.96 25.74 -0.89
N ILE A 425 2.77 24.71 -1.10
CA ILE A 425 2.83 23.52 -0.25
C ILE A 425 4.02 23.69 0.72
N PRO A 426 3.77 23.75 2.04
CA PRO A 426 4.84 23.88 3.01
C PRO A 426 5.87 22.75 2.91
N ARG A 427 7.12 23.04 3.25
CA ARG A 427 8.18 22.02 3.28
C ARG A 427 7.79 20.84 4.18
N GLU A 428 8.29 19.66 3.84
CA GLU A 428 8.05 18.41 4.59
C GLU A 428 6.56 18.05 4.76
N SER A 429 5.71 18.52 3.83
CA SER A 429 4.31 18.12 3.79
C SER A 429 4.17 16.70 3.25
N LYS A 430 3.42 15.85 3.95
CA LYS A 430 2.94 14.57 3.43
C LYS A 430 1.90 14.85 2.35
N VAL A 431 2.09 14.30 1.16
CA VAL A 431 1.16 14.44 0.03
C VAL A 431 0.60 13.07 -0.33
N VAL A 432 -0.72 12.93 -0.31
CA VAL A 432 -1.42 11.71 -0.73
C VAL A 432 -2.29 11.97 -1.95
N VAL A 433 -2.29 11.03 -2.88
CA VAL A 433 -3.22 11.02 -4.02
C VAL A 433 -4.29 9.99 -3.71
N ASN A 434 -5.55 10.41 -3.66
CA ASN A 434 -6.68 9.52 -3.42
C ASN A 434 -7.02 8.73 -4.69
N ALA A 435 -6.19 7.72 -4.99
CA ALA A 435 -6.33 6.88 -6.17
C ALA A 435 -7.67 6.12 -6.20
N TRP A 436 -8.18 5.75 -5.03
CA TRP A 436 -9.51 5.15 -4.91
C TRP A 436 -10.59 6.13 -5.40
N TRP A 437 -10.54 7.39 -4.97
CA TRP A 437 -11.52 8.39 -5.43
C TRP A 437 -11.39 8.68 -6.93
N LEU A 438 -10.17 8.74 -7.44
CA LEU A 438 -9.93 8.87 -8.88
C LEU A 438 -10.57 7.73 -9.68
N ALA A 439 -10.51 6.51 -9.16
CA ALA A 439 -11.04 5.30 -9.78
C ALA A 439 -12.55 5.07 -9.54
N ASN A 440 -13.16 5.80 -8.58
CA ASN A 440 -14.56 5.58 -8.17
C ASN A 440 -15.42 6.86 -8.21
N ASN A 441 -14.91 7.96 -8.78
CA ASN A 441 -15.69 9.20 -8.88
C ASN A 441 -16.72 9.10 -10.02
N PRO A 442 -18.02 9.31 -9.74
CA PRO A 442 -19.10 9.22 -10.73
C PRO A 442 -19.03 10.29 -11.83
N GLU A 443 -18.26 11.37 -11.62
CA GLU A 443 -18.00 12.37 -12.68
C GLU A 443 -17.13 11.80 -13.83
N TRP A 444 -16.32 10.77 -13.54
CA TRP A 444 -15.38 10.21 -14.53
C TRP A 444 -15.69 8.76 -14.90
N TRP A 445 -16.48 8.04 -14.07
CA TRP A 445 -16.81 6.65 -14.27
C TRP A 445 -18.32 6.45 -14.18
N LYS A 446 -18.93 5.93 -15.24
CA LYS A 446 -20.35 5.61 -15.24
C LYS A 446 -20.62 4.40 -14.34
N ASN A 447 -21.55 4.52 -13.39
CA ASN A 447 -21.87 3.51 -12.39
C ASN A 447 -20.58 2.93 -11.76
N PRO A 448 -19.84 3.74 -11.01
CA PRO A 448 -18.50 3.34 -10.54
C PRO A 448 -18.51 2.16 -9.55
N GLU A 449 -19.65 1.88 -8.93
CA GLU A 449 -19.88 0.76 -8.00
C GLU A 449 -20.11 -0.59 -8.69
N GLU A 450 -20.40 -0.61 -10.01
CA GLU A 450 -20.61 -1.83 -10.76
C GLU A 450 -19.29 -2.47 -11.17
N PHE A 451 -19.18 -3.78 -10.98
CA PHE A 451 -18.09 -4.59 -11.53
C PHE A 451 -18.36 -4.89 -13.00
N ARG A 452 -17.81 -4.07 -13.89
CA ARG A 452 -18.07 -4.10 -15.35
C ARG A 452 -16.77 -4.03 -16.15
N PRO A 453 -16.19 -5.18 -16.50
CA PRO A 453 -14.95 -5.22 -17.31
C PRO A 453 -15.04 -4.52 -18.65
N GLU A 454 -16.23 -4.48 -19.27
CA GLU A 454 -16.50 -3.86 -20.56
C GLU A 454 -16.06 -2.40 -20.63
N ARG A 455 -16.02 -1.67 -19.50
CA ARG A 455 -15.57 -0.28 -19.48
C ARG A 455 -14.14 -0.10 -19.95
N PHE A 456 -13.29 -1.10 -19.78
CA PHE A 456 -11.90 -1.10 -20.24
C PHE A 456 -11.72 -1.54 -21.71
N ILE A 457 -12.83 -1.92 -22.38
CA ILE A 457 -12.85 -2.32 -23.79
C ILE A 457 -13.56 -1.24 -24.63
N GLU A 458 -14.71 -0.73 -24.13
CA GLU A 458 -15.61 0.14 -24.87
C GLU A 458 -15.24 1.62 -24.79
N GLU A 459 -14.61 2.06 -23.71
CA GLU A 459 -14.23 3.46 -23.54
C GLU A 459 -12.90 3.73 -24.26
N GLU A 460 -12.94 4.41 -25.39
CA GLU A 460 -11.75 4.96 -26.06
C GLU A 460 -10.99 5.87 -25.09
N GLY A 461 -9.81 5.45 -24.68
CA GLY A 461 -8.93 6.20 -23.77
C GLY A 461 -8.71 5.57 -22.42
N SER A 462 -9.26 4.38 -22.11
CA SER A 462 -8.85 3.57 -20.96
C SER A 462 -7.45 2.98 -21.21
N THR A 463 -6.54 3.84 -21.56
CA THR A 463 -5.17 3.48 -21.86
C THR A 463 -4.45 3.15 -20.58
N ASP A 464 -3.68 2.12 -20.68
CA ASP A 464 -2.82 1.62 -19.65
C ASP A 464 -2.08 2.73 -18.89
N ALA A 465 -2.34 2.86 -17.60
CA ALA A 465 -1.38 3.44 -16.66
C ALA A 465 -0.13 2.54 -16.58
N THR A 466 0.07 1.72 -17.61
CA THR A 466 1.06 0.69 -17.67
C THR A 466 2.27 1.13 -18.49
N VAL A 467 3.37 0.58 -18.13
CA VAL A 467 4.67 0.61 -18.79
C VAL A 467 4.51 0.38 -20.30
N GLY A 468 4.80 1.38 -21.12
CA GLY A 468 4.89 1.11 -22.55
C GLY A 468 4.55 2.23 -23.54
N GLY A 469 4.50 3.51 -23.12
CA GLY A 469 4.48 4.64 -24.05
C GLY A 469 3.08 5.10 -24.52
N GLY A 470 2.00 4.59 -23.96
CA GLY A 470 0.64 5.11 -24.15
C GLY A 470 0.36 6.35 -23.27
N LYS A 471 -0.72 7.05 -23.57
CA LYS A 471 -1.20 8.18 -22.76
C LYS A 471 -1.69 7.67 -21.41
N VAL A 472 -1.06 8.10 -20.30
CA VAL A 472 -1.45 7.70 -18.94
C VAL A 472 -2.84 8.25 -18.59
N ASP A 473 -3.72 7.37 -18.12
CA ASP A 473 -5.01 7.76 -17.56
C ASP A 473 -4.88 7.98 -16.05
N TYR A 474 -4.81 9.23 -15.63
CA TYR A 474 -4.68 9.59 -14.22
C TYR A 474 -5.95 9.35 -13.39
N ARG A 475 -7.04 8.88 -13.99
CA ARG A 475 -8.23 8.39 -13.27
C ARG A 475 -8.01 6.99 -12.72
N PHE A 476 -7.08 6.21 -13.30
CA PHE A 476 -6.81 4.81 -12.95
C PHE A 476 -5.33 4.58 -12.63
N LEU A 477 -4.97 4.54 -11.35
CA LEU A 477 -3.58 4.53 -10.86
C LEU A 477 -3.29 3.38 -9.89
N PRO A 478 -3.64 2.12 -10.17
CA PRO A 478 -3.46 1.01 -9.22
C PRO A 478 -1.98 0.75 -8.85
N PHE A 479 -1.06 1.10 -9.74
CA PHE A 479 0.39 0.96 -9.54
C PHE A 479 1.12 2.30 -9.40
N GLY A 480 0.38 3.42 -9.29
CA GLY A 480 0.95 4.75 -9.38
C GLY A 480 1.58 5.01 -10.74
N VAL A 481 2.23 6.16 -10.89
CA VAL A 481 2.89 6.58 -12.13
C VAL A 481 4.14 7.40 -11.82
N GLY A 482 5.00 7.61 -12.81
CA GLY A 482 6.23 8.40 -12.71
C GLY A 482 7.36 7.68 -11.99
N ARG A 483 8.27 8.44 -11.40
CA ARG A 483 9.53 7.92 -10.83
C ARG A 483 9.34 6.89 -9.72
N ARG A 484 8.26 7.02 -8.96
CA ARG A 484 7.90 6.15 -7.82
C ARG A 484 6.83 5.11 -8.16
N SER A 485 6.53 4.90 -9.46
CA SER A 485 5.61 3.83 -9.89
C SER A 485 6.05 2.46 -9.37
N CYS A 486 5.09 1.57 -9.20
CA CYS A 486 5.38 0.20 -8.76
C CYS A 486 6.14 -0.57 -9.84
N PRO A 487 7.33 -1.12 -9.54
CA PRO A 487 8.06 -1.92 -10.52
C PRO A 487 7.42 -3.30 -10.72
N GLY A 488 6.65 -3.76 -9.73
CA GLY A 488 6.03 -5.09 -9.72
C GLY A 488 4.86 -5.27 -10.68
N ILE A 489 4.42 -4.21 -11.38
CA ILE A 489 3.32 -4.29 -12.34
C ILE A 489 3.57 -5.35 -13.41
N ILE A 490 4.82 -5.48 -13.87
CA ILE A 490 5.23 -6.44 -14.90
C ILE A 490 5.07 -7.91 -14.46
N LEU A 491 5.02 -8.16 -13.15
CA LEU A 491 4.76 -9.48 -12.57
C LEU A 491 3.29 -9.61 -12.15
N ALA A 492 2.73 -8.59 -11.50
CA ALA A 492 1.42 -8.66 -10.89
C ALA A 492 0.30 -8.86 -11.91
N MET A 493 0.35 -8.13 -13.05
CA MET A 493 -0.69 -8.23 -14.08
C MET A 493 -0.75 -9.62 -14.72
N PRO A 494 0.34 -10.21 -15.24
CA PRO A 494 0.28 -11.56 -15.77
C PRO A 494 -0.03 -12.62 -14.72
N ILE A 495 0.49 -12.52 -13.51
CA ILE A 495 0.18 -13.47 -12.42
C ILE A 495 -1.33 -13.45 -12.09
N LEU A 496 -1.97 -12.27 -12.02
CA LEU A 496 -3.41 -12.15 -11.83
C LEU A 496 -4.20 -12.74 -13.01
N GLY A 497 -3.81 -12.42 -14.24
CA GLY A 497 -4.44 -12.96 -15.45
C GLY A 497 -4.36 -14.48 -15.53
N LEU A 498 -3.17 -15.04 -15.27
CA LEU A 498 -2.93 -16.49 -15.32
C LEU A 498 -3.78 -17.23 -14.27
N ILE A 499 -3.77 -16.83 -13.01
CA ILE A 499 -4.53 -17.56 -11.98
C ILE A 499 -6.03 -17.46 -12.21
N ILE A 500 -6.54 -16.29 -12.61
CA ILE A 500 -7.95 -16.12 -12.96
C ILE A 500 -8.33 -17.04 -14.12
N SER A 501 -7.55 -17.04 -15.20
CA SER A 501 -7.80 -17.89 -16.37
C SER A 501 -7.83 -19.37 -16.00
N LYS A 502 -6.84 -19.84 -15.22
CA LYS A 502 -6.76 -21.24 -14.79
C LYS A 502 -7.93 -21.63 -13.88
N LEU A 503 -8.36 -20.77 -12.97
CA LEU A 503 -9.53 -21.05 -12.13
C LEU A 503 -10.83 -21.09 -12.96
N VAL A 504 -11.05 -20.10 -13.81
CA VAL A 504 -12.26 -19.98 -14.62
C VAL A 504 -12.39 -21.09 -15.67
N THR A 505 -11.29 -21.55 -16.25
CA THR A 505 -11.31 -22.64 -17.26
C THR A 505 -11.43 -24.03 -16.64
N ASN A 506 -11.11 -24.19 -15.36
CA ASN A 506 -11.16 -25.49 -14.69
C ASN A 506 -12.37 -25.67 -13.76
N PHE A 507 -13.00 -24.56 -13.34
CA PHE A 507 -14.07 -24.58 -12.35
C PHE A 507 -15.18 -23.58 -12.69
N GLU A 508 -16.41 -23.97 -12.39
CA GLU A 508 -17.49 -23.03 -12.13
C GLU A 508 -17.40 -22.65 -10.66
N MET A 509 -17.11 -21.37 -10.38
CA MET A 509 -16.99 -20.85 -9.03
C MET A 509 -18.33 -20.29 -8.54
N LYS A 510 -18.78 -20.74 -7.37
CA LYS A 510 -20.09 -20.39 -6.77
C LYS A 510 -19.92 -19.98 -5.30
N PRO A 511 -20.89 -19.25 -4.73
CA PRO A 511 -20.95 -19.07 -3.29
C PRO A 511 -21.08 -20.43 -2.57
N PRO A 512 -20.68 -20.51 -1.30
CA PRO A 512 -20.87 -21.73 -0.51
C PRO A 512 -22.36 -22.03 -0.30
N PRO A 513 -22.73 -23.26 0.06
CA PRO A 513 -24.14 -23.62 0.29
C PRO A 513 -24.79 -22.71 1.32
N GLY A 514 -25.96 -22.17 0.98
CA GLY A 514 -26.73 -21.27 1.85
C GLY A 514 -26.39 -19.77 1.69
N GLU A 515 -25.42 -19.42 0.87
CA GLU A 515 -25.11 -18.03 0.54
C GLU A 515 -25.46 -17.73 -0.93
N GLU A 516 -26.04 -16.56 -1.20
CA GLU A 516 -26.35 -16.12 -2.58
C GLU A 516 -25.17 -15.37 -3.21
N LYS A 517 -24.38 -14.68 -2.39
CA LYS A 517 -23.25 -13.86 -2.80
C LYS A 517 -22.15 -13.91 -1.76
N ILE A 518 -20.92 -13.68 -2.20
CA ILE A 518 -19.77 -13.43 -1.34
C ILE A 518 -19.72 -11.94 -0.98
N ASP A 519 -19.47 -11.65 0.30
CA ASP A 519 -19.23 -10.28 0.76
C ASP A 519 -17.88 -9.77 0.22
N VAL A 520 -17.93 -8.67 -0.53
CA VAL A 520 -16.75 -7.99 -1.11
C VAL A 520 -16.35 -6.73 -0.33
N SER A 521 -16.95 -6.52 0.84
CA SER A 521 -16.63 -5.36 1.68
C SER A 521 -15.14 -5.31 2.02
N GLU A 522 -14.67 -4.08 2.19
CA GLU A 522 -13.26 -3.81 2.48
C GLU A 522 -13.02 -3.62 3.97
N GLU A 523 -11.90 -4.14 4.43
CA GLU A 523 -11.30 -3.83 5.71
C GLU A 523 -9.86 -3.39 5.48
N GLY A 524 -9.35 -2.54 6.34
CA GLY A 524 -7.95 -2.14 6.25
C GLY A 524 -7.66 -0.91 7.07
N GLY A 525 -6.39 -0.55 7.07
CA GLY A 525 -5.86 0.57 7.79
C GLY A 525 -5.37 1.67 6.84
N GLN A 526 -4.44 2.43 7.35
CA GLN A 526 -3.93 3.65 6.72
C GLN A 526 -3.19 3.43 5.41
N PHE A 527 -2.75 2.21 5.13
CA PHE A 527 -1.86 1.91 4.02
C PHE A 527 -2.51 1.05 2.95
N SER A 528 -3.27 0.05 3.35
CA SER A 528 -3.77 -0.98 2.45
C SER A 528 -5.18 -1.40 2.80
N LEU A 529 -5.90 -1.88 1.80
CA LEU A 529 -7.21 -2.48 1.91
C LEU A 529 -7.14 -3.96 1.52
N HIS A 530 -7.96 -4.76 2.13
CA HIS A 530 -8.20 -6.16 1.79
C HIS A 530 -9.68 -6.50 2.00
N ILE A 531 -10.10 -7.65 1.51
CA ILE A 531 -11.45 -8.12 1.74
C ILE A 531 -11.68 -8.38 3.25
N ALA A 532 -12.79 -7.90 3.79
CA ALA A 532 -13.05 -7.93 5.23
C ALA A 532 -13.21 -9.37 5.75
N LYS A 533 -13.89 -10.22 4.98
CA LYS A 533 -14.05 -11.64 5.27
C LYS A 533 -13.47 -12.45 4.13
N HIS A 534 -12.47 -13.30 4.41
CA HIS A 534 -11.92 -14.18 3.39
C HIS A 534 -12.99 -15.07 2.76
N SER A 535 -13.03 -15.06 1.43
CA SER A 535 -14.06 -15.73 0.66
C SER A 535 -13.99 -17.24 0.76
N THR A 536 -15.11 -17.86 1.14
CA THR A 536 -15.34 -19.30 0.97
C THR A 536 -15.96 -19.51 -0.40
N VAL A 537 -15.37 -20.34 -1.24
CA VAL A 537 -15.78 -20.57 -2.62
C VAL A 537 -16.01 -22.04 -2.88
N LEU A 538 -17.11 -22.38 -3.54
CA LEU A 538 -17.40 -23.69 -4.07
C LEU A 538 -16.80 -23.79 -5.48
N PHE A 539 -15.94 -24.78 -5.71
CA PHE A 539 -15.27 -25.04 -6.99
C PHE A 539 -15.86 -26.28 -7.63
N SER A 540 -16.77 -26.12 -8.57
CA SER A 540 -17.35 -27.23 -9.35
C SER A 540 -16.50 -27.48 -10.59
N PRO A 541 -15.80 -28.62 -10.75
CA PRO A 541 -15.03 -28.91 -11.95
C PRO A 541 -15.88 -28.86 -13.22
N ILE A 542 -15.31 -28.35 -14.31
CA ILE A 542 -15.94 -28.24 -15.64
C ILE A 542 -15.40 -29.35 -16.52
#